data_dcfb27275552eadb7089ae57f1b17606
#
_entry.id   dcfb27275552eadb7089ae57f1b17606
#
_cell.length_a   1.000
_cell.length_b   1.000
_cell.length_c   1.000
_cell.angle_alpha   90.00
_cell.angle_beta   90.00
_cell.angle_gamma   90.00
#
_symmetry.space_group_name_H-M   'P 1'
#
loop_
_entity.id
_entity.type
_entity.pdbx_description
1 polymer ?
#
loop_
_entity_poly.entity_id
_entity_poly.type
_entity_poly.pdbx_seq_one_letter_code
_entity_poly.pdbx_strand_id
1 'polypeptide(L)'
;TFYVTGDFVRRNPERIQRIIDAGHELGSHGNNLINMTEVSYARVQENIRELNDLCEETFGVRPRLFCAHLGATNSIVTAIARAEGVEDCLFAIDACDWSDAYKDKVYQMVYRVTSDRVTSGCVVQFHINGYHTAEVLDKALDNWINVKGLRPVTVGELMQLSGRDFPPLPDYGD
;
A
#
# COMPACT_ATOMS: atom_id res chain seq x y z
N THR A 1 -3.47 -1.58 4.64
CA THR A 1 -2.42 -2.26 3.87
C THR A 1 -1.15 -1.44 3.87
N PHE A 2 -0.01 -2.06 4.20
CA PHE A 2 1.30 -1.42 4.24
C PHE A 2 2.14 -1.90 3.06
N TYR A 3 2.39 -1.03 2.08
CA TYR A 3 3.29 -1.29 0.97
C TYR A 3 4.72 -0.96 1.40
N VAL A 4 5.57 -1.99 1.46
CA VAL A 4 6.93 -1.89 2.01
C VAL A 4 8.00 -2.12 0.94
N THR A 5 9.19 -1.58 1.15
CA THR A 5 10.36 -1.80 0.31
C THR A 5 11.32 -2.80 0.95
N GLY A 6 12.17 -3.44 0.14
CA GLY A 6 13.18 -4.37 0.66
C GLY A 6 14.16 -3.71 1.63
N ASP A 7 14.53 -2.45 1.39
CA ASP A 7 15.39 -1.69 2.32
C ASP A 7 14.71 -1.45 3.67
N PHE A 8 13.41 -1.09 3.65
CA PHE A 8 12.65 -0.90 4.88
C PHE A 8 12.48 -2.19 5.68
N VAL A 9 12.20 -3.30 4.99
CA VAL A 9 12.09 -4.64 5.61
C VAL A 9 13.39 -5.03 6.30
N ARG A 10 14.53 -4.92 5.61
CA ARG A 10 15.84 -5.30 6.18
C ARG A 10 16.25 -4.45 7.39
N ARG A 11 15.90 -3.16 7.37
CA ARG A 11 16.25 -2.24 8.45
C ARG A 11 15.29 -2.26 9.63
N ASN A 12 14.07 -2.73 9.43
CA ASN A 12 13.02 -2.64 10.44
C ASN A 12 12.19 -3.94 10.58
N PRO A 13 12.80 -5.12 10.67
CA PRO A 13 12.06 -6.38 10.70
C PRO A 13 11.05 -6.45 11.86
N GLU A 14 11.40 -5.94 13.04
CA GLU A 14 10.52 -5.92 14.20
C GLU A 14 9.27 -5.03 13.98
N ARG A 15 9.41 -3.94 13.21
CA ARG A 15 8.26 -3.09 12.86
C ARG A 15 7.32 -3.78 11.88
N ILE A 16 7.89 -4.51 10.91
CA ILE A 16 7.11 -5.31 9.98
C ILE A 16 6.35 -6.40 10.74
N GLN A 17 7.01 -7.12 11.63
CA GLN A 17 6.36 -8.15 12.44
C GLN A 17 5.18 -7.56 13.23
N ARG A 18 5.33 -6.38 13.85
CA ARG A 18 4.23 -5.71 14.56
C ARG A 18 3.06 -5.33 13.65
N ILE A 19 3.33 -4.97 12.40
CA ILE A 19 2.27 -4.69 11.39
C ILE A 19 1.47 -5.97 11.13
N ILE A 20 2.16 -7.09 10.94
CA ILE A 20 1.55 -8.41 10.70
C ILE A 20 0.76 -8.87 11.92
N ASP A 21 1.37 -8.84 13.11
CA ASP A 21 0.75 -9.26 14.38
C ASP A 21 -0.51 -8.45 14.73
N ALA A 22 -0.57 -7.20 14.24
CA ALA A 22 -1.75 -6.33 14.39
C ALA A 22 -2.85 -6.62 13.34
N GLY A 23 -2.69 -7.65 12.50
CA GLY A 23 -3.68 -8.04 11.48
C GLY A 23 -3.71 -7.12 10.26
N HIS A 24 -2.68 -6.29 10.05
CA HIS A 24 -2.58 -5.46 8.85
C HIS A 24 -1.99 -6.25 7.67
N GLU A 25 -2.46 -5.94 6.48
CA GLU A 25 -1.98 -6.54 5.25
C GLU A 25 -0.65 -5.93 4.80
N LEU A 26 0.28 -6.80 4.37
CA LEU A 26 1.55 -6.41 3.79
C LEU A 26 1.47 -6.43 2.25
N GLY A 27 1.85 -5.33 1.63
CA GLY A 27 1.96 -5.19 0.17
C GLY A 27 3.40 -4.89 -0.25
N SER A 28 3.69 -5.16 -1.52
CA SER A 28 5.00 -4.91 -2.14
C SER A 28 5.08 -3.51 -2.74
N HIS A 29 6.12 -2.74 -2.38
CA HIS A 29 6.52 -1.50 -3.08
C HIS A 29 7.79 -1.71 -3.91
N GLY A 30 8.15 -2.98 -4.15
CA GLY A 30 9.39 -3.40 -4.79
C GLY A 30 10.58 -3.44 -3.83
N ASN A 31 11.62 -4.17 -4.22
CA ASN A 31 12.83 -4.28 -3.40
C ASN A 31 13.60 -2.94 -3.35
N ASN A 32 13.65 -2.24 -4.49
CA ASN A 32 14.29 -0.93 -4.63
C ASN A 32 13.31 0.10 -5.23
N LEU A 33 13.45 1.35 -4.82
CA LEU A 33 12.68 2.48 -5.36
C LEU A 33 13.19 2.84 -6.76
N ILE A 34 12.61 2.23 -7.78
CA ILE A 34 12.95 2.48 -9.20
C ILE A 34 11.69 2.86 -9.99
N ASN A 35 11.87 3.59 -11.08
CA ASN A 35 10.79 3.80 -12.04
C ASN A 35 10.62 2.56 -12.90
N MET A 36 9.56 1.80 -12.65
CA MET A 36 9.30 0.51 -13.32
C MET A 36 9.09 0.63 -14.83
N THR A 37 8.72 1.81 -15.32
CA THR A 37 8.48 2.04 -16.75
C THR A 37 9.75 2.40 -17.53
N GLU A 38 10.87 2.63 -16.83
CA GLU A 38 12.15 3.07 -17.43
C GLU A 38 13.26 2.02 -17.34
N VAL A 39 12.93 0.82 -16.84
CA VAL A 39 13.89 -0.28 -16.69
C VAL A 39 13.50 -1.49 -17.56
N SER A 40 14.40 -2.46 -17.71
CA SER A 40 14.10 -3.68 -18.43
C SER A 40 13.05 -4.54 -17.74
N TYR A 41 12.31 -5.35 -18.49
CA TYR A 41 11.30 -6.27 -17.98
C TYR A 41 11.87 -7.22 -16.92
N ALA A 42 13.09 -7.73 -17.17
CA ALA A 42 13.79 -8.58 -16.22
C ALA A 42 14.06 -7.86 -14.89
N ARG A 43 14.38 -6.56 -14.93
CA ARG A 43 14.60 -5.75 -13.73
C ARG A 43 13.30 -5.47 -12.97
N VAL A 44 12.19 -5.26 -13.66
CA VAL A 44 10.86 -5.15 -13.02
C VAL A 44 10.55 -6.45 -12.28
N GLN A 45 10.68 -7.57 -12.97
CA GLN A 45 10.42 -8.91 -12.43
C GLN A 45 11.28 -9.21 -11.20
N GLU A 46 12.59 -9.00 -11.31
CA GLU A 46 13.54 -9.19 -10.23
C GLU A 46 13.19 -8.34 -9.00
N ASN A 47 12.88 -7.05 -9.21
CA ASN A 47 12.57 -6.12 -8.13
C ASN A 47 11.32 -6.52 -7.32
N ILE A 48 10.29 -7.03 -7.99
CA ILE A 48 9.08 -7.53 -7.32
C ILE A 48 9.38 -8.84 -6.59
N ARG A 49 10.04 -9.78 -7.26
CA ARG A 49 10.36 -11.12 -6.73
C ARG A 49 11.25 -11.03 -5.50
N GLU A 50 12.33 -10.27 -5.55
CA GLU A 50 13.29 -10.11 -4.44
C GLU A 50 12.63 -9.65 -3.14
N LEU A 51 11.66 -8.72 -3.22
CA LEU A 51 10.93 -8.30 -2.02
C LEU A 51 9.97 -9.38 -1.53
N ASN A 52 9.24 -10.00 -2.43
CA ASN A 52 8.27 -11.03 -2.06
C ASN A 52 8.96 -12.22 -1.39
N ASP A 53 10.08 -12.67 -1.96
CA ASP A 53 10.88 -13.76 -1.39
C ASP A 53 11.45 -13.36 -0.03
N LEU A 54 11.97 -12.14 0.12
CA LEU A 54 12.46 -11.60 1.39
C LEU A 54 11.37 -11.59 2.48
N CYS A 55 10.15 -11.16 2.15
CA CYS A 55 9.04 -11.15 3.10
C CYS A 55 8.63 -12.57 3.49
N GLU A 56 8.54 -13.48 2.52
CA GLU A 56 8.20 -14.88 2.76
C GLU A 56 9.25 -15.59 3.62
N GLU A 57 10.53 -15.40 3.32
CA GLU A 57 11.65 -15.99 4.07
C GLU A 57 11.74 -15.44 5.51
N THR A 58 11.44 -14.16 5.70
CA THR A 58 11.63 -13.50 7.00
C THR A 58 10.41 -13.66 7.91
N PHE A 59 9.19 -13.59 7.36
CA PHE A 59 7.95 -13.50 8.13
C PHE A 59 6.93 -14.62 7.81
N GLY A 60 7.21 -15.49 6.83
CA GLY A 60 6.24 -16.46 6.35
C GLY A 60 5.08 -15.84 5.56
N VAL A 61 5.18 -14.56 5.21
CA VAL A 61 4.12 -13.82 4.50
C VAL A 61 4.61 -13.36 3.14
N ARG A 62 3.98 -13.85 2.07
CA ARG A 62 4.26 -13.40 0.71
C ARG A 62 3.28 -12.30 0.30
N PRO A 63 3.71 -11.07 0.00
CA PRO A 63 2.84 -10.01 -0.51
C PRO A 63 2.11 -10.45 -1.78
N ARG A 64 0.86 -10.03 -1.90
CA ARG A 64 -0.01 -10.34 -3.04
C ARG A 64 -0.50 -9.10 -3.77
N LEU A 65 -0.22 -7.95 -3.19
CA LEU A 65 -0.49 -6.64 -3.73
C LEU A 65 0.83 -5.94 -4.05
N PHE A 66 0.84 -5.19 -5.11
CA PHE A 66 1.96 -4.38 -5.54
C PHE A 66 1.50 -2.95 -5.80
N CYS A 67 2.31 -1.99 -5.42
CA CYS A 67 2.14 -0.60 -5.80
C CYS A 67 3.50 -0.08 -6.29
N ALA A 68 3.57 0.30 -7.56
CA ALA A 68 4.81 0.78 -8.15
C ALA A 68 5.26 2.11 -7.53
N HIS A 69 6.57 2.28 -7.29
CA HIS A 69 7.15 3.56 -6.88
C HIS A 69 6.78 4.67 -7.88
N LEU A 70 6.42 5.85 -7.38
CA LEU A 70 5.91 7.00 -8.15
C LEU A 70 4.57 6.72 -8.89
N GLY A 71 3.90 5.60 -8.63
CA GLY A 71 2.79 5.15 -9.45
C GLY A 71 3.22 4.81 -10.90
N ALA A 72 4.52 4.56 -11.12
CA ALA A 72 5.10 4.30 -12.45
C ALA A 72 4.74 2.89 -12.93
N THR A 73 3.52 2.75 -13.44
CA THR A 73 2.97 1.51 -13.96
C THR A 73 2.41 1.69 -15.38
N ASN A 74 2.32 0.59 -16.09
CA ASN A 74 1.66 0.46 -17.40
C ASN A 74 1.23 -1.00 -17.59
N SER A 75 0.60 -1.32 -18.73
CA SER A 75 0.10 -2.68 -19.00
C SER A 75 1.18 -3.76 -18.94
N ILE A 76 2.42 -3.43 -19.24
CA ILE A 76 3.56 -4.36 -19.19
C ILE A 76 3.97 -4.62 -17.74
N VAL A 77 4.13 -3.55 -16.94
CA VAL A 77 4.45 -3.67 -15.51
C VAL A 77 3.37 -4.47 -14.80
N THR A 78 2.10 -4.17 -15.06
CA THR A 78 0.95 -4.91 -14.51
C THR A 78 0.97 -6.39 -14.92
N ALA A 79 1.31 -6.71 -16.17
CA ALA A 79 1.41 -8.10 -16.61
C ALA A 79 2.56 -8.85 -15.93
N ILE A 80 3.71 -8.20 -15.73
CA ILE A 80 4.85 -8.78 -15.00
C ILE A 80 4.49 -8.98 -13.53
N ALA A 81 3.85 -8.00 -12.89
CA ALA A 81 3.39 -8.11 -11.51
C ALA A 81 2.48 -9.33 -11.31
N ARG A 82 1.50 -9.51 -12.18
CA ARG A 82 0.61 -10.69 -12.17
C ARG A 82 1.36 -12.01 -12.38
N ALA A 83 2.35 -12.04 -13.26
CA ALA A 83 3.19 -13.22 -13.46
C ALA A 83 4.03 -13.56 -12.21
N GLU A 84 4.35 -12.57 -11.36
CA GLU A 84 5.01 -12.75 -10.06
C GLU A 84 4.01 -12.98 -8.90
N GLY A 85 2.72 -13.14 -9.21
CA GLY A 85 1.67 -13.47 -8.24
C GLY A 85 1.16 -12.28 -7.42
N VAL A 86 1.39 -11.05 -7.90
CA VAL A 86 0.89 -9.83 -7.24
C VAL A 86 -0.02 -9.02 -8.15
N GLU A 87 -1.05 -8.42 -7.58
CA GLU A 87 -1.93 -7.50 -8.30
C GLU A 87 -1.43 -6.06 -8.13
N ASP A 88 -1.30 -5.35 -9.25
CA ASP A 88 -0.87 -3.95 -9.27
C ASP A 88 -2.04 -3.05 -8.87
N CYS A 89 -1.88 -2.34 -7.74
CA CYS A 89 -2.92 -1.54 -7.12
C CYS A 89 -2.51 -0.07 -7.02
N LEU A 90 -3.36 0.79 -7.55
CA LEU A 90 -3.23 2.24 -7.42
C LEU A 90 -4.20 2.78 -6.39
N PHE A 91 -3.98 4.02 -6.00
CA PHE A 91 -4.84 4.78 -5.09
C PHE A 91 -5.72 5.77 -5.86
N ALA A 92 -6.85 6.12 -5.27
CA ALA A 92 -7.75 7.14 -5.79
C ALA A 92 -7.43 8.54 -5.23
N ILE A 93 -6.95 8.59 -3.99
CA ILE A 93 -6.67 9.84 -3.26
C ILE A 93 -5.32 9.71 -2.55
N ASP A 94 -4.48 10.72 -2.71
CA ASP A 94 -3.20 10.88 -2.01
C ASP A 94 -3.36 11.97 -0.94
N ALA A 95 -2.97 11.66 0.30
CA ALA A 95 -2.92 12.64 1.39
C ALA A 95 -1.92 13.78 1.12
N CYS A 96 -0.93 13.52 0.27
CA CYS A 96 0.22 14.41 -0.01
C CYS A 96 1.10 14.67 1.21
N ASP A 97 1.08 13.79 2.20
CA ASP A 97 1.87 13.86 3.42
C ASP A 97 3.38 13.66 3.21
N TRP A 98 3.78 13.21 2.03
CA TRP A 98 5.18 13.09 1.59
C TRP A 98 5.78 14.40 1.07
N SER A 99 4.95 15.38 0.71
CA SER A 99 5.37 16.57 -0.04
C SER A 99 5.73 17.74 0.88
N ASP A 100 6.92 18.32 0.68
CA ASP A 100 7.36 19.54 1.35
C ASP A 100 6.37 20.71 1.19
N ALA A 101 5.63 20.73 0.08
CA ALA A 101 4.59 21.74 -0.15
C ALA A 101 3.44 21.66 0.84
N TYR A 102 3.28 20.51 1.52
CA TYR A 102 2.22 20.23 2.49
C TYR A 102 2.72 20.10 3.94
N LYS A 103 4.02 20.14 4.20
CA LYS A 103 4.61 19.89 5.54
C LYS A 103 3.98 20.67 6.68
N ASP A 104 3.49 21.88 6.42
CA ASP A 104 2.85 22.76 7.40
C ASP A 104 1.37 22.97 7.13
N LYS A 105 0.74 22.09 6.31
CA LYS A 105 -0.63 22.25 5.82
C LYS A 105 -1.55 21.10 6.24
N VAL A 106 -1.54 20.74 7.52
CA VAL A 106 -2.37 19.65 8.08
C VAL A 106 -3.84 19.76 7.65
N TYR A 107 -4.42 20.97 7.72
CA TYR A 107 -5.81 21.18 7.32
C TYR A 107 -6.07 20.78 5.85
N GLN A 108 -5.16 21.10 4.95
CA GLN A 108 -5.30 20.75 3.53
C GLN A 108 -5.19 19.25 3.31
N MET A 109 -4.25 18.56 4.02
CA MET A 109 -4.15 17.12 3.98
C MET A 109 -5.44 16.45 4.49
N VAL A 110 -5.94 16.89 5.65
CA VAL A 110 -7.23 16.41 6.20
C VAL A 110 -8.35 16.63 5.20
N TYR A 111 -8.48 17.82 4.62
CA TYR A 111 -9.51 18.10 3.61
C TYR A 111 -9.44 17.16 2.41
N ARG A 112 -8.23 16.84 1.91
CA ARG A 112 -8.07 15.90 0.79
C ARG A 112 -8.63 14.52 1.11
N VAL A 113 -8.33 14.00 2.30
CA VAL A 113 -8.70 12.63 2.70
C VAL A 113 -10.09 12.51 3.32
N THR A 114 -10.77 13.65 3.62
CA THR A 114 -12.14 13.67 4.16
C THR A 114 -13.16 14.25 3.18
N SER A 115 -12.73 14.75 2.03
CA SER A 115 -13.60 15.36 1.00
C SER A 115 -14.67 14.38 0.50
N ASP A 116 -15.67 14.90 -0.20
CA ASP A 116 -16.76 14.10 -0.80
C ASP A 116 -16.28 13.11 -1.89
N ARG A 117 -15.01 13.24 -2.32
CA ARG A 117 -14.39 12.27 -3.24
C ARG A 117 -14.07 10.95 -2.55
N VAL A 118 -13.95 10.91 -1.23
CA VAL A 118 -13.79 9.68 -0.46
C VAL A 118 -15.13 9.02 -0.27
N THR A 119 -15.38 7.98 -1.02
CA THR A 119 -16.61 7.18 -1.03
C THR A 119 -16.27 5.69 -0.85
N SER A 120 -17.29 4.85 -0.74
CA SER A 120 -17.11 3.39 -0.70
C SER A 120 -16.32 2.91 -1.93
N GLY A 121 -15.34 2.05 -1.70
CA GLY A 121 -14.45 1.54 -2.74
C GLY A 121 -13.21 2.38 -3.01
N CYS A 122 -13.05 3.55 -2.36
CA CYS A 122 -11.84 4.37 -2.50
C CYS A 122 -10.63 3.73 -1.79
N VAL A 123 -9.47 3.77 -2.45
CA VAL A 123 -8.16 3.55 -1.83
C VAL A 123 -7.52 4.91 -1.57
N VAL A 124 -7.17 5.17 -0.31
CA VAL A 124 -6.53 6.43 0.12
C VAL A 124 -5.09 6.13 0.54
N GLN A 125 -4.15 6.86 -0.05
CA GLN A 125 -2.72 6.69 0.19
C GLN A 125 -2.21 7.66 1.25
N PHE A 126 -1.39 7.11 2.14
CA PHE A 126 -0.51 7.81 3.08
C PHE A 126 0.90 7.26 2.96
N HIS A 127 1.88 7.99 3.49
CA HIS A 127 3.28 7.57 3.45
C HIS A 127 3.82 7.29 4.86
N ILE A 128 4.59 6.21 4.98
CA ILE A 128 5.35 5.93 6.20
C ILE A 128 6.38 7.06 6.37
N ASN A 129 6.41 7.68 7.55
CA ASN A 129 7.21 8.88 7.86
C ASN A 129 6.81 10.14 7.06
N GLY A 130 5.62 10.22 6.50
CA GLY A 130 5.08 11.45 5.95
C GLY A 130 4.85 12.53 7.01
N TYR A 131 4.73 13.77 6.58
CA TYR A 131 4.44 14.90 7.47
C TYR A 131 3.05 14.75 8.09
N HIS A 132 2.99 14.76 9.42
CA HIS A 132 1.73 14.69 10.19
C HIS A 132 0.83 13.48 9.86
N THR A 133 1.36 12.43 9.25
CA THR A 133 0.58 11.26 8.78
C THR A 133 -0.33 10.71 9.89
N ALA A 134 0.19 10.51 11.10
CA ALA A 134 -0.60 9.97 12.20
C ALA A 134 -1.77 10.89 12.59
N GLU A 135 -1.54 12.21 12.68
CA GLU A 135 -2.59 13.19 12.99
C GLU A 135 -3.65 13.26 11.89
N VAL A 136 -3.23 13.25 10.62
CA VAL A 136 -4.14 13.30 9.47
C VAL A 136 -4.96 12.03 9.37
N LEU A 137 -4.33 10.87 9.60
CA LEU A 137 -5.00 9.57 9.57
C LEU A 137 -6.04 9.43 10.69
N ASP A 138 -5.72 9.89 11.90
CA ASP A 138 -6.65 9.88 13.02
C ASP A 138 -7.94 10.67 12.69
N LYS A 139 -7.79 11.88 12.17
CA LYS A 139 -8.91 12.71 11.72
C LYS A 139 -9.68 12.12 10.53
N ALA A 140 -8.96 11.45 9.63
CA ALA A 140 -9.56 10.76 8.50
C ALA A 140 -10.41 9.57 8.97
N LEU A 141 -9.90 8.74 9.87
CA LEU A 141 -10.63 7.60 10.42
C LEU A 141 -11.88 8.03 11.17
N ASP A 142 -11.80 9.08 12.00
CA ASP A 142 -12.98 9.66 12.66
C ASP A 142 -14.06 10.10 11.64
N ASN A 143 -13.65 10.83 10.62
CA ASN A 143 -14.57 11.26 9.56
C ASN A 143 -15.17 10.08 8.77
N TRP A 144 -14.36 9.13 8.36
CA TRP A 144 -14.83 7.99 7.57
C TRP A 144 -15.81 7.13 8.34
N ILE A 145 -15.50 6.83 9.60
CA ILE A 145 -16.32 5.94 10.44
C ILE A 145 -17.56 6.66 10.96
N ASN A 146 -17.38 7.80 11.61
CA ASN A 146 -18.43 8.44 12.39
C ASN A 146 -19.28 9.43 11.59
N VAL A 147 -18.74 10.02 10.52
CA VAL A 147 -19.47 10.99 9.68
C VAL A 147 -20.00 10.36 8.41
N LYS A 148 -19.15 9.59 7.70
CA LYS A 148 -19.53 9.00 6.41
C LYS A 148 -20.08 7.57 6.52
N GLY A 149 -19.99 6.92 7.67
CA GLY A 149 -20.44 5.55 7.87
C GLY A 149 -19.64 4.52 7.03
N LEU A 150 -18.40 4.85 6.67
CA LEU A 150 -17.52 3.96 5.93
C LEU A 150 -16.75 3.04 6.89
N ARG A 151 -16.46 1.83 6.45
CA ARG A 151 -15.62 0.88 7.16
C ARG A 151 -14.25 0.80 6.49
N PRO A 152 -13.17 1.28 7.12
CA PRO A 152 -11.81 1.05 6.62
C PRO A 152 -11.49 -0.45 6.60
N VAL A 153 -10.91 -0.91 5.51
CA VAL A 153 -10.52 -2.31 5.28
C VAL A 153 -9.15 -2.35 4.61
N THR A 154 -8.54 -3.53 4.55
CA THR A 154 -7.34 -3.73 3.74
C THR A 154 -7.68 -3.66 2.25
N VAL A 155 -6.68 -3.40 1.41
CA VAL A 155 -6.89 -3.37 -0.05
C VAL A 155 -7.29 -4.76 -0.56
N GLY A 156 -6.69 -5.82 -0.01
CA GLY A 156 -7.07 -7.19 -0.35
C GLY A 156 -8.52 -7.52 0.02
N GLU A 157 -8.98 -7.10 1.19
CA GLU A 157 -10.39 -7.25 1.58
C GLU A 157 -11.31 -6.43 0.66
N LEU A 158 -10.93 -5.20 0.32
CA LEU A 158 -11.69 -4.38 -0.62
C LEU A 158 -11.84 -5.04 -1.98
N MET A 159 -10.79 -5.66 -2.49
CA MET A 159 -10.81 -6.38 -3.77
C MET A 159 -11.76 -7.58 -3.72
N GLN A 160 -11.73 -8.36 -2.65
CA GLN A 160 -12.68 -9.48 -2.45
C GLN A 160 -14.13 -9.00 -2.39
N LEU A 161 -14.40 -7.92 -1.64
CA LEU A 161 -15.73 -7.31 -1.56
C LEU A 161 -16.23 -6.77 -2.91
N SER A 162 -15.32 -6.39 -3.80
CA SER A 162 -15.67 -5.89 -5.15
C SER A 162 -16.01 -7.01 -6.14
N GLY A 163 -15.95 -8.28 -5.74
CA GLY A 163 -16.20 -9.44 -6.59
C GLY A 163 -15.10 -9.69 -7.63
N ARG A 164 -13.92 -9.11 -7.49
CA ARG A 164 -12.77 -9.46 -8.32
C ARG A 164 -12.22 -10.80 -7.85
N ASP A 165 -11.83 -11.66 -8.80
CA ASP A 165 -11.07 -12.88 -8.53
C ASP A 165 -9.70 -12.49 -7.97
N PHE A 166 -9.65 -12.49 -6.66
CA PHE A 166 -8.42 -12.27 -5.90
C PHE A 166 -8.15 -13.53 -5.09
N PRO A 167 -6.96 -14.09 -5.14
CA PRO A 167 -6.66 -15.28 -4.37
C PRO A 167 -6.98 -15.03 -2.87
N PRO A 168 -7.45 -16.02 -2.08
CA PRO A 168 -7.80 -15.81 -0.68
C PRO A 168 -6.65 -15.18 0.10
N LEU A 169 -6.96 -14.29 1.05
CA LEU A 169 -5.96 -13.70 1.93
C LEU A 169 -5.15 -14.81 2.60
N PRO A 170 -3.84 -14.63 2.82
CA PRO A 170 -3.09 -15.54 3.66
C PRO A 170 -3.80 -15.64 5.01
N ASP A 171 -3.87 -16.85 5.54
CA ASP A 171 -4.29 -17.08 6.92
C ASP A 171 -3.16 -16.56 7.81
N TYR A 172 -3.36 -15.41 8.42
CA TYR A 172 -2.40 -14.84 9.34
C TYR A 172 -2.46 -15.49 10.74
N GLY A 173 -3.29 -16.56 10.90
CA GLY A 173 -3.52 -17.23 12.17
C GLY A 173 -4.31 -16.36 13.16
N ASP A 174 -5.26 -16.98 13.86
CA ASP A 174 -5.93 -16.37 15.03
C ASP A 174 -4.97 -16.17 16.21
#